data_f26dcf08ec6ceb465699d7af9d3171a0
#
_entry.id   f26dcf08ec6ceb465699d7af9d3171a0
#
_cell.length_a   1.000
_cell.length_b   1.000
_cell.length_c   1.000
_cell.angle_alpha   90.00
_cell.angle_beta   90.00
_cell.angle_gamma   90.00
#
_symmetry.space_group_name_H-M   'P 1'
#
loop_
_entity.id
_entity.type
_entity.pdbx_description
1 polymer ?
#
loop_
_entity_poly.entity_id
_entity_poly.type
_entity_poly.pdbx_seq_one_letter_code
_entity_poly.pdbx_strand_id
1 'polypeptide(L)'
;MQKFEKGFFIGAATAAHQVEGNNTNSDYWAQEQLPHSSFTEPSGIACDHYQRYEEDIKLLADAGLNAYRFSIEWARVEPEEGKFDPEAIEHYRKVIACCKAHGVEPIVTLLHFTSPKWLICKGGWETESTVEDFKRYVTYVMEQLGSELRYVCTINEANMGLQLAAISKRFRLMAEQAAQNAASAGKSAEGTVQVGMNFQKMMENMKYAAMENAQVFGTPQPKIFVSAVSYTHLTLPT
;
A
#
# COMPACT_ATOMS: atom_id res chain seq x y z
N MET A 1 21.02 -30.28 -0.73
CA MET A 1 20.08 -29.15 -0.62
C MET A 1 19.99 -28.76 0.85
N GLN A 2 20.27 -27.51 1.17
CA GLN A 2 20.02 -26.97 2.50
C GLN A 2 18.51 -26.87 2.69
N LYS A 3 17.97 -27.53 3.71
CA LYS A 3 16.55 -27.45 4.06
C LYS A 3 16.36 -26.23 4.98
N PHE A 4 15.35 -25.44 4.70
CA PHE A 4 14.91 -24.39 5.64
C PHE A 4 14.45 -25.00 6.96
N GLU A 5 14.59 -24.27 8.04
CA GLU A 5 14.11 -24.70 9.35
C GLU A 5 12.58 -24.81 9.36
N LYS A 6 12.07 -25.70 10.23
CA LYS A 6 10.62 -25.86 10.40
C LYS A 6 9.99 -24.54 10.84
N GLY A 7 8.99 -24.07 10.09
CA GLY A 7 8.31 -22.82 10.35
C GLY A 7 8.87 -21.61 9.60
N PHE A 8 9.89 -21.81 8.76
CA PHE A 8 10.35 -20.76 7.84
C PHE A 8 9.30 -20.52 6.75
N PHE A 9 8.95 -19.25 6.54
CA PHE A 9 8.00 -18.87 5.49
C PHE A 9 8.69 -18.69 4.15
N ILE A 10 8.17 -19.36 3.13
CA ILE A 10 8.49 -19.14 1.74
C ILE A 10 7.16 -18.79 1.07
N GLY A 11 7.03 -17.57 0.57
CA GLY A 11 5.74 -17.09 0.10
C GLY A 11 5.82 -16.12 -1.05
N ALA A 12 4.65 -15.63 -1.44
CA ALA A 12 4.49 -14.56 -2.40
C ALA A 12 3.78 -13.36 -1.75
N ALA A 13 3.91 -12.20 -2.36
CA ALA A 13 3.25 -10.97 -1.92
C ALA A 13 2.57 -10.29 -3.09
N THR A 14 1.36 -9.79 -2.86
CA THR A 14 0.59 -8.97 -3.81
C THR A 14 -0.02 -7.76 -3.10
N ALA A 15 -0.50 -6.80 -3.90
CA ALA A 15 -1.31 -5.69 -3.42
C ALA A 15 -2.67 -5.71 -4.12
N ALA A 16 -3.73 -5.34 -3.40
CA ALA A 16 -5.11 -5.38 -3.87
C ALA A 16 -5.27 -4.67 -5.23
N HIS A 17 -4.84 -3.43 -5.33
CA HIS A 17 -4.95 -2.66 -6.57
C HIS A 17 -4.22 -3.31 -7.76
N GLN A 18 -3.12 -4.03 -7.51
CA GLN A 18 -2.32 -4.65 -8.57
C GLN A 18 -2.94 -5.93 -9.13
N VAL A 19 -3.73 -6.66 -8.35
CA VAL A 19 -4.18 -8.01 -8.75
C VAL A 19 -5.70 -8.21 -8.71
N GLU A 20 -6.43 -7.48 -7.87
CA GLU A 20 -7.86 -7.73 -7.65
C GLU A 20 -8.75 -7.33 -8.83
N GLY A 21 -8.40 -6.26 -9.51
CA GLY A 21 -9.20 -5.66 -10.58
C GLY A 21 -10.37 -4.80 -10.09
N ASN A 22 -10.84 -3.92 -10.96
CA ASN A 22 -12.02 -3.06 -10.72
C ASN A 22 -12.01 -2.32 -9.38
N ASN A 23 -10.86 -1.84 -8.94
CA ASN A 23 -10.72 -1.06 -7.71
C ASN A 23 -11.17 0.40 -7.93
N THR A 24 -12.40 0.55 -8.44
CA THR A 24 -12.94 1.81 -9.00
C THR A 24 -13.05 2.94 -8.00
N ASN A 25 -13.02 2.65 -6.69
CA ASN A 25 -13.19 3.66 -5.64
C ASN A 25 -11.86 4.12 -5.03
N SER A 26 -10.72 3.63 -5.54
CA SER A 26 -9.39 4.06 -5.12
C SER A 26 -8.90 5.32 -5.83
N ASP A 27 -7.97 6.00 -5.20
CA ASP A 27 -7.26 7.15 -5.74
C ASP A 27 -6.43 6.80 -6.99
N TYR A 28 -5.77 5.61 -7.00
CA TYR A 28 -5.00 5.15 -8.15
C TYR A 28 -5.90 4.94 -9.37
N TRP A 29 -7.08 4.31 -9.19
CA TRP A 29 -8.05 4.19 -10.27
C TRP A 29 -8.43 5.56 -10.84
N ALA A 30 -8.65 6.56 -9.97
CA ALA A 30 -8.97 7.91 -10.44
C ALA A 30 -7.81 8.54 -11.21
N GLN A 31 -6.56 8.33 -10.75
CA GLN A 31 -5.36 8.84 -11.41
C GLN A 31 -5.12 8.19 -12.78
N GLU A 32 -5.39 6.88 -12.91
CA GLU A 32 -5.26 6.15 -14.16
C GLU A 32 -6.16 6.71 -15.28
N GLN A 33 -7.30 7.31 -14.93
CA GLN A 33 -8.25 7.88 -15.88
C GLN A 33 -7.93 9.32 -16.30
N LEU A 34 -6.90 9.94 -15.75
CA LEU A 34 -6.53 11.31 -16.09
C LEU A 34 -5.86 11.38 -17.48
N PRO A 35 -6.12 12.45 -18.28
CA PRO A 35 -5.55 12.59 -19.63
C PRO A 35 -4.02 12.56 -19.69
N HIS A 36 -3.35 12.91 -18.59
CA HIS A 36 -1.89 12.94 -18.46
C HIS A 36 -1.44 12.11 -17.26
N SER A 37 -2.04 10.94 -17.13
CA SER A 37 -1.67 9.99 -16.07
C SER A 37 -0.21 9.60 -16.17
N SER A 38 0.43 9.41 -15.01
CA SER A 38 1.76 8.79 -14.92
C SER A 38 1.72 7.27 -15.09
N PHE A 39 0.53 6.68 -15.08
CA PHE A 39 0.34 5.25 -15.35
C PHE A 39 0.38 4.98 -16.84
N THR A 40 1.10 3.93 -17.24
CA THR A 40 1.26 3.56 -18.65
C THR A 40 -0.04 3.00 -19.23
N GLU A 41 -0.78 2.28 -18.41
CA GLU A 41 -2.07 1.65 -18.75
C GLU A 41 -2.96 1.56 -17.49
N PRO A 42 -4.29 1.54 -17.67
CA PRO A 42 -5.23 1.38 -16.56
C PRO A 42 -5.17 -0.05 -16.02
N SER A 43 -5.33 -0.22 -14.70
CA SER A 43 -5.36 -1.52 -14.03
C SER A 43 -6.51 -2.42 -14.49
N GLY A 44 -7.66 -1.85 -14.80
CA GLY A 44 -8.83 -2.56 -15.31
C GLY A 44 -9.25 -3.72 -14.42
N ILE A 45 -9.36 -4.92 -15.00
CA ILE A 45 -9.64 -6.16 -14.27
C ILE A 45 -8.38 -6.77 -13.62
N ALA A 46 -7.20 -6.25 -13.94
CA ALA A 46 -5.90 -6.78 -13.50
C ALA A 46 -5.80 -8.30 -13.69
N CYS A 47 -5.51 -9.06 -12.61
CA CYS A 47 -5.52 -10.53 -12.64
C CYS A 47 -6.88 -11.12 -12.24
N ASP A 48 -7.88 -10.28 -11.98
CA ASP A 48 -9.20 -10.67 -11.48
C ASP A 48 -9.16 -11.49 -10.17
N HIS A 49 -8.13 -11.22 -9.36
CA HIS A 49 -7.89 -11.97 -8.12
C HIS A 49 -9.08 -11.87 -7.15
N TYR A 50 -9.82 -10.76 -7.17
CA TYR A 50 -11.00 -10.61 -6.31
C TYR A 50 -12.02 -11.72 -6.55
N GLN A 51 -12.16 -12.22 -7.78
CA GLN A 51 -13.06 -13.33 -8.11
C GLN A 51 -12.34 -14.67 -8.09
N ARG A 52 -11.05 -14.69 -8.44
CA ARG A 52 -10.27 -15.91 -8.68
C ARG A 52 -9.32 -16.30 -7.55
N TYR A 53 -9.47 -15.70 -6.36
CA TYR A 53 -8.57 -15.94 -5.23
C TYR A 53 -8.41 -17.43 -4.86
N GLU A 54 -9.45 -18.25 -5.03
CA GLU A 54 -9.39 -19.68 -4.74
C GLU A 54 -8.41 -20.40 -5.67
N GLU A 55 -8.45 -20.10 -6.97
CA GLU A 55 -7.53 -20.65 -7.96
C GLU A 55 -6.10 -20.20 -7.69
N ASP A 56 -5.91 -18.90 -7.43
CA ASP A 56 -4.60 -18.30 -7.21
C ASP A 56 -3.94 -18.83 -5.92
N ILE A 57 -4.69 -18.96 -4.84
CA ILE A 57 -4.20 -19.53 -3.58
C ILE A 57 -3.86 -21.00 -3.75
N LYS A 58 -4.66 -21.73 -4.50
CA LYS A 58 -4.35 -23.12 -4.83
C LYS A 58 -3.03 -23.23 -5.63
N LEU A 59 -2.81 -22.36 -6.61
CA LEU A 59 -1.55 -22.33 -7.37
C LEU A 59 -0.35 -22.02 -6.47
N LEU A 60 -0.47 -21.10 -5.49
CA LEU A 60 0.54 -20.86 -4.50
C LEU A 60 0.88 -22.11 -3.68
N ALA A 61 -0.13 -22.79 -3.19
CA ALA A 61 0.03 -24.01 -2.40
C ALA A 61 0.67 -25.14 -3.22
N ASP A 62 0.19 -25.35 -4.47
CA ASP A 62 0.72 -26.35 -5.39
C ASP A 62 2.19 -26.08 -5.77
N ALA A 63 2.60 -24.79 -5.79
CA ALA A 63 4.01 -24.41 -5.98
C ALA A 63 4.87 -24.63 -4.73
N GLY A 64 4.30 -25.11 -3.63
CA GLY A 64 5.00 -25.40 -2.37
C GLY A 64 5.24 -24.16 -1.49
N LEU A 65 4.55 -23.04 -1.76
CA LEU A 65 4.60 -21.87 -0.91
C LEU A 65 3.71 -22.06 0.32
N ASN A 66 4.17 -21.57 1.48
CA ASN A 66 3.48 -21.76 2.76
C ASN A 66 3.07 -20.44 3.42
N ALA A 67 3.24 -19.31 2.73
CA ALA A 67 2.78 -18.01 3.15
C ALA A 67 2.33 -17.16 1.97
N TYR A 68 1.29 -16.35 2.17
CA TYR A 68 0.80 -15.41 1.19
C TYR A 68 0.50 -14.08 1.86
N ARG A 69 1.21 -13.02 1.43
CA ARG A 69 0.96 -11.65 1.84
C ARG A 69 0.08 -10.97 0.80
N PHE A 70 -1.06 -10.45 1.24
CA PHE A 70 -1.97 -9.67 0.42
C PHE A 70 -2.48 -8.46 1.20
N SER A 71 -3.01 -7.45 0.52
CA SER A 71 -3.58 -6.29 1.19
C SER A 71 -5.11 -6.35 1.21
N ILE A 72 -5.69 -5.79 2.27
CA ILE A 72 -7.11 -5.43 2.32
C ILE A 72 -7.24 -4.04 1.72
N GLU A 73 -8.14 -3.87 0.76
CA GLU A 73 -8.33 -2.60 0.08
C GLU A 73 -9.27 -1.70 0.88
N TRP A 74 -8.72 -0.62 1.42
CA TRP A 74 -9.48 0.35 2.20
C TRP A 74 -10.64 0.95 1.40
N ALA A 75 -10.42 1.25 0.11
CA ALA A 75 -11.45 1.81 -0.77
C ALA A 75 -12.64 0.87 -1.01
N ARG A 76 -12.50 -0.45 -0.76
CA ARG A 76 -13.60 -1.42 -0.79
C ARG A 76 -14.28 -1.51 0.56
N VAL A 77 -13.51 -1.57 1.63
CA VAL A 77 -14.03 -1.76 3.00
C VAL A 77 -14.76 -0.53 3.50
N GLU A 78 -14.30 0.67 3.14
CA GLU A 78 -14.90 1.95 3.49
C GLU A 78 -15.09 2.82 2.23
N PRO A 79 -16.07 2.48 1.38
CA PRO A 79 -16.29 3.16 0.11
C PRO A 79 -16.72 4.63 0.25
N GLU A 80 -17.36 4.97 1.35
CA GLU A 80 -17.68 6.33 1.77
C GLU A 80 -17.22 6.53 3.22
N GLU A 81 -16.83 7.74 3.60
CA GLU A 81 -16.36 8.06 4.94
C GLU A 81 -17.34 7.58 6.02
N GLY A 82 -16.86 6.72 6.93
CA GLY A 82 -17.64 6.17 8.03
C GLY A 82 -18.67 5.11 7.63
N LYS A 83 -18.76 4.74 6.34
CA LYS A 83 -19.66 3.69 5.87
C LYS A 83 -18.87 2.47 5.44
N PHE A 84 -18.91 1.46 6.27
CA PHE A 84 -18.22 0.20 6.00
C PHE A 84 -19.09 -0.77 5.20
N ASP A 85 -18.44 -1.48 4.28
CA ASP A 85 -19.07 -2.54 3.49
C ASP A 85 -18.79 -3.91 4.13
N PRO A 86 -19.79 -4.57 4.71
CA PRO A 86 -19.64 -5.89 5.30
C PRO A 86 -19.39 -6.98 4.26
N GLU A 87 -19.79 -6.80 3.00
CA GLU A 87 -19.55 -7.77 1.93
C GLU A 87 -18.07 -7.81 1.56
N ALA A 88 -17.40 -6.65 1.55
CA ALA A 88 -15.96 -6.57 1.36
C ALA A 88 -15.21 -7.30 2.48
N ILE A 89 -15.62 -7.13 3.73
CA ILE A 89 -15.02 -7.86 4.86
C ILE A 89 -15.24 -9.37 4.73
N GLU A 90 -16.44 -9.79 4.36
CA GLU A 90 -16.73 -11.22 4.19
C GLU A 90 -15.93 -11.83 3.03
N HIS A 91 -15.68 -11.07 1.96
CA HIS A 91 -14.78 -11.48 0.90
C HIS A 91 -13.37 -11.75 1.46
N TYR A 92 -12.77 -10.81 2.18
CA TYR A 92 -11.43 -11.02 2.75
C TYR A 92 -11.39 -12.14 3.79
N ARG A 93 -12.47 -12.37 4.54
CA ARG A 93 -12.61 -13.53 5.43
C ARG A 93 -12.51 -14.84 4.64
N LYS A 94 -13.16 -14.94 3.48
CA LYS A 94 -13.08 -16.10 2.59
C LYS A 94 -11.67 -16.30 2.05
N VAL A 95 -10.98 -15.22 1.67
CA VAL A 95 -9.57 -15.29 1.23
C VAL A 95 -8.67 -15.83 2.35
N ILE A 96 -8.82 -15.34 3.59
CA ILE A 96 -8.09 -15.83 4.77
C ILE A 96 -8.38 -17.32 5.03
N ALA A 97 -9.65 -17.70 4.98
CA ALA A 97 -10.07 -19.08 5.19
C ALA A 97 -9.52 -20.01 4.10
N CYS A 98 -9.52 -19.58 2.84
CA CYS A 98 -8.96 -20.30 1.72
C CYS A 98 -7.45 -20.51 1.89
N CYS A 99 -6.68 -19.51 2.28
CA CYS A 99 -5.25 -19.65 2.59
C CYS A 99 -5.02 -20.75 3.64
N LYS A 100 -5.75 -20.67 4.75
CA LYS A 100 -5.64 -21.66 5.84
C LYS A 100 -6.00 -23.09 5.41
N ALA A 101 -7.05 -23.22 4.60
CA ALA A 101 -7.50 -24.52 4.07
C ALA A 101 -6.43 -25.18 3.19
N HIS A 102 -5.59 -24.40 2.52
CA HIS A 102 -4.49 -24.87 1.69
C HIS A 102 -3.13 -24.93 2.42
N GLY A 103 -3.10 -24.69 3.74
CA GLY A 103 -1.87 -24.70 4.52
C GLY A 103 -0.94 -23.51 4.25
N VAL A 104 -1.49 -22.43 3.69
CA VAL A 104 -0.79 -21.17 3.41
C VAL A 104 -1.10 -20.18 4.54
N GLU A 105 -0.08 -19.67 5.22
CA GLU A 105 -0.25 -18.67 6.28
C GLU A 105 -0.62 -17.31 5.67
N PRO A 106 -1.80 -16.73 5.98
CA PRO A 106 -2.18 -15.42 5.50
C PRO A 106 -1.44 -14.31 6.27
N ILE A 107 -0.80 -13.41 5.55
CA ILE A 107 -0.16 -12.20 6.09
C ILE A 107 -0.88 -10.99 5.49
N VAL A 108 -1.66 -10.30 6.30
CA VAL A 108 -2.49 -9.19 5.82
C VAL A 108 -1.75 -7.87 5.89
N THR A 109 -1.81 -7.08 4.82
CA THR A 109 -1.38 -5.69 4.78
C THR A 109 -2.61 -4.78 4.84
N LEU A 110 -2.65 -3.86 5.81
CA LEU A 110 -3.81 -2.97 6.00
C LEU A 110 -3.81 -1.77 5.03
N LEU A 111 -2.63 -1.27 4.66
CA LEU A 111 -2.49 -0.22 3.65
C LEU A 111 -1.36 -0.56 2.68
N HIS A 112 -1.69 -0.64 1.40
CA HIS A 112 -0.71 -0.87 0.33
C HIS A 112 -0.86 0.17 -0.77
N PHE A 113 -0.39 1.38 -0.49
CA PHE A 113 -0.34 2.60 -1.31
C PHE A 113 -1.70 3.25 -1.56
N THR A 114 -2.69 2.51 -2.04
CA THR A 114 -4.00 3.04 -2.44
C THR A 114 -4.84 3.51 -1.26
N SER A 115 -5.59 4.57 -1.49
CA SER A 115 -6.50 5.17 -0.52
C SER A 115 -7.89 5.38 -1.15
N PRO A 116 -8.96 5.44 -0.35
CA PRO A 116 -10.28 5.79 -0.85
C PRO A 116 -10.30 7.19 -1.47
N LYS A 117 -11.07 7.39 -2.53
CA LYS A 117 -11.25 8.70 -3.18
C LYS A 117 -11.69 9.78 -2.20
N TRP A 118 -12.63 9.44 -1.29
CA TRP A 118 -13.14 10.39 -0.31
C TRP A 118 -12.03 10.93 0.61
N LEU A 119 -11.03 10.09 0.97
CA LEU A 119 -9.88 10.51 1.78
C LEU A 119 -9.04 11.54 1.05
N ILE A 120 -8.80 11.34 -0.25
CA ILE A 120 -8.06 12.28 -1.09
C ILE A 120 -8.80 13.61 -1.22
N CYS A 121 -10.13 13.59 -1.33
CA CYS A 121 -10.96 14.81 -1.34
C CYS A 121 -10.86 15.61 -0.02
N LYS A 122 -10.49 14.99 1.09
CA LYS A 122 -10.23 15.64 2.39
C LYS A 122 -8.81 16.17 2.55
N GLY A 123 -7.94 15.97 1.56
CA GLY A 123 -6.51 16.34 1.61
C GLY A 123 -5.56 15.15 1.79
N GLY A 124 -6.09 13.91 1.86
CA GLY A 124 -5.30 12.68 1.90
C GLY A 124 -4.28 12.65 3.03
N TRP A 125 -3.15 12.04 2.78
CA TRP A 125 -2.08 11.85 3.76
C TRP A 125 -1.34 13.14 4.17
N GLU A 126 -1.67 14.28 3.56
CA GLU A 126 -1.14 15.59 3.98
C GLU A 126 -1.95 16.21 5.13
N THR A 127 -3.12 15.64 5.44
CA THR A 127 -4.04 16.12 6.48
C THR A 127 -3.90 15.30 7.76
N GLU A 128 -3.84 15.96 8.92
CA GLU A 128 -3.72 15.29 10.22
C GLU A 128 -4.92 14.39 10.54
N SER A 129 -6.12 14.76 10.09
CA SER A 129 -7.33 13.97 10.30
C SER A 129 -7.24 12.56 9.67
N THR A 130 -6.38 12.35 8.67
CA THR A 130 -6.18 11.04 8.05
C THR A 130 -5.69 9.99 9.04
N VAL A 131 -4.99 10.38 10.11
CA VAL A 131 -4.56 9.48 11.18
C VAL A 131 -5.78 8.84 11.86
N GLU A 132 -6.78 9.64 12.20
CA GLU A 132 -8.02 9.14 12.84
C GLU A 132 -8.88 8.36 11.84
N ASP A 133 -8.94 8.77 10.58
CA ASP A 133 -9.64 8.04 9.52
C ASP A 133 -9.03 6.64 9.33
N PHE A 134 -7.71 6.56 9.26
CA PHE A 134 -7.00 5.28 9.13
C PHE A 134 -7.16 4.41 10.39
N LYS A 135 -7.10 5.01 11.57
CA LYS A 135 -7.36 4.31 12.84
C LYS A 135 -8.77 3.71 12.87
N ARG A 136 -9.79 4.47 12.45
CA ARG A 136 -11.17 3.99 12.34
C ARG A 136 -11.27 2.77 11.42
N TYR A 137 -10.69 2.85 10.23
CA TYR A 137 -10.63 1.75 9.27
C TYR A 137 -9.95 0.51 9.87
N VAL A 138 -8.74 0.68 10.43
CA VAL A 138 -7.98 -0.43 11.03
C VAL A 138 -8.74 -1.05 12.18
N THR A 139 -9.36 -0.23 13.05
CA THR A 139 -10.17 -0.74 14.17
C THR A 139 -11.28 -1.63 13.64
N TYR A 140 -12.04 -1.17 12.65
CA TYR A 140 -13.11 -1.96 12.06
C TYR A 140 -12.61 -3.29 11.47
N VAL A 141 -11.55 -3.24 10.65
CA VAL A 141 -10.97 -4.46 10.06
C VAL A 141 -10.51 -5.44 11.14
N MET A 142 -9.83 -4.95 12.18
CA MET A 142 -9.31 -5.81 13.25
C MET A 142 -10.39 -6.36 14.16
N GLU A 143 -11.48 -5.65 14.40
CA GLU A 143 -12.65 -6.17 15.10
C GLU A 143 -13.31 -7.31 14.32
N GLN A 144 -13.34 -7.22 13.00
CA GLN A 144 -13.97 -8.21 12.13
C GLN A 144 -13.09 -9.43 11.81
N LEU A 145 -11.79 -9.22 11.59
CA LEU A 145 -10.89 -10.25 11.05
C LEU A 145 -9.70 -10.58 11.97
N GLY A 146 -9.43 -9.74 12.98
CA GLY A 146 -8.19 -9.84 13.77
C GLY A 146 -8.00 -11.17 14.49
N SER A 147 -9.07 -11.79 14.98
CA SER A 147 -9.00 -13.11 15.64
C SER A 147 -8.56 -14.24 14.71
N GLU A 148 -8.64 -14.02 13.40
CA GLU A 148 -8.27 -15.00 12.37
C GLU A 148 -6.83 -14.83 11.88
N LEU A 149 -6.17 -13.72 12.23
CA LEU A 149 -4.86 -13.34 11.73
C LEU A 149 -3.75 -13.55 12.77
N ARG A 150 -2.61 -14.07 12.35
CA ARG A 150 -1.39 -14.16 13.17
C ARG A 150 -0.37 -13.08 12.83
N TYR A 151 -0.41 -12.59 11.59
CA TYR A 151 0.56 -11.63 11.06
C TYR A 151 -0.15 -10.53 10.30
N VAL A 152 0.18 -9.29 10.66
CA VAL A 152 -0.37 -8.09 10.03
C VAL A 152 0.76 -7.11 9.73
N CYS A 153 0.79 -6.60 8.50
CA CYS A 153 1.59 -5.45 8.10
C CYS A 153 0.70 -4.22 8.13
N THR A 154 1.06 -3.20 8.88
CA THR A 154 0.21 -2.02 9.01
C THR A 154 0.20 -1.17 7.73
N ILE A 155 1.38 -0.75 7.28
CA ILE A 155 1.55 0.09 6.09
C ILE A 155 2.71 -0.47 5.27
N ASN A 156 2.47 -0.69 3.97
CA ASN A 156 3.54 -1.10 3.06
C ASN A 156 4.45 0.08 2.77
N GLU A 157 5.76 -0.15 2.89
CA GLU A 157 6.78 0.81 2.53
C GLU A 157 6.56 2.23 3.11
N ALA A 158 6.24 2.31 4.40
CA ALA A 158 5.93 3.57 5.09
C ALA A 158 7.04 4.63 4.96
N ASN A 159 8.27 4.25 4.63
CA ASN A 159 9.41 5.13 4.40
C ASN A 159 9.61 5.54 2.92
N MET A 160 8.84 4.97 1.98
CA MET A 160 8.95 5.26 0.53
C MET A 160 8.77 6.76 0.26
N GLY A 161 7.78 7.39 0.90
CA GLY A 161 7.54 8.82 0.75
C GLY A 161 8.74 9.68 1.16
N LEU A 162 9.49 9.31 2.21
CA LEU A 162 10.72 10.00 2.61
C LEU A 162 11.80 9.88 1.53
N GLN A 163 11.95 8.70 0.94
CA GLN A 163 12.92 8.46 -0.13
C GLN A 163 12.54 9.27 -1.38
N LEU A 164 11.27 9.25 -1.78
CA LEU A 164 10.78 10.04 -2.92
C LEU A 164 10.92 11.55 -2.66
N ALA A 165 10.64 12.02 -1.44
CA ALA A 165 10.84 13.43 -1.07
C ALA A 165 12.32 13.83 -1.16
N ALA A 166 13.24 12.98 -0.69
CA ALA A 166 14.68 13.23 -0.77
C ALA A 166 15.16 13.28 -2.24
N ILE A 167 14.66 12.38 -3.07
CA ILE A 167 14.94 12.33 -4.51
C ILE A 167 14.40 13.59 -5.19
N SER A 168 13.13 13.93 -4.95
CA SER A 168 12.49 15.13 -5.51
C SER A 168 13.20 16.43 -5.10
N LYS A 169 13.63 16.53 -3.83
CA LYS A 169 14.44 17.65 -3.35
C LYS A 169 15.76 17.75 -4.09
N ARG A 170 16.43 16.61 -4.31
CA ARG A 170 17.69 16.56 -5.07
C ARG A 170 17.51 17.02 -6.53
N PHE A 171 16.45 16.55 -7.19
CA PHE A 171 16.13 16.98 -8.57
C PHE A 171 15.82 18.48 -8.63
N ARG A 172 15.06 19.01 -7.66
CA ARG A 172 14.77 20.43 -7.61
C ARG A 172 16.05 21.27 -7.44
N LEU A 173 16.93 20.89 -6.51
CA LEU A 173 18.22 21.56 -6.32
C LEU A 173 19.09 21.50 -7.57
N MET A 174 19.10 20.38 -8.29
CA MET A 174 19.82 20.26 -9.56
C MET A 174 19.22 21.16 -10.65
N ALA A 175 17.89 21.26 -10.72
CA ALA A 175 17.20 22.13 -11.66
C ALA A 175 17.44 23.61 -11.33
N GLU A 176 17.39 24.00 -10.07
CA GLU A 176 17.73 25.36 -9.61
C GLU A 176 19.18 25.73 -9.95
N GLN A 177 20.10 24.80 -9.76
CA GLN A 177 21.52 25.01 -10.09
C GLN A 177 21.75 25.08 -11.61
N ALA A 178 21.05 24.26 -12.40
CA ALA A 178 21.08 24.34 -13.85
C ALA A 178 20.50 25.68 -14.36
N ALA A 179 19.40 26.14 -13.76
CA ALA A 179 18.80 27.45 -14.07
C ALA A 179 19.74 28.61 -13.73
N GLN A 180 20.40 28.57 -12.56
CA GLN A 180 21.41 29.57 -12.18
C GLN A 180 22.61 29.59 -13.15
N ASN A 181 23.09 28.39 -13.52
CA ASN A 181 24.18 28.26 -14.50
C ASN A 181 23.75 28.78 -15.88
N ALA A 182 22.50 28.54 -16.31
CA ALA A 182 21.95 29.04 -17.56
C ALA A 182 21.78 30.57 -17.54
N ALA A 183 21.31 31.13 -16.43
CA ALA A 183 21.18 32.59 -16.23
C ALA A 183 22.54 33.29 -16.26
N SER A 184 23.56 32.71 -15.62
CA SER A 184 24.94 33.22 -15.68
C SER A 184 25.59 33.09 -17.06
N ALA A 185 25.08 32.17 -17.90
CA ALA A 185 25.48 31.98 -19.28
C ALA A 185 24.64 32.79 -20.30
N GLY A 186 23.72 33.66 -19.86
CA GLY A 186 22.89 34.51 -20.71
C GLY A 186 21.78 33.81 -21.50
N LYS A 187 21.32 32.63 -21.01
CA LYS A 187 20.19 31.88 -21.60
C LYS A 187 18.96 31.96 -20.65
N SER A 188 17.80 32.30 -21.21
CA SER A 188 16.53 32.30 -20.45
C SER A 188 16.05 30.87 -20.19
N ALA A 189 15.72 30.57 -18.94
CA ALA A 189 15.09 29.30 -18.56
C ALA A 189 13.57 29.49 -18.47
N GLU A 190 12.81 28.92 -19.39
CA GLU A 190 11.36 28.75 -19.24
C GLU A 190 11.06 27.34 -18.68
N GLY A 191 10.26 27.29 -17.63
CA GLY A 191 9.62 26.07 -17.14
C GLY A 191 10.06 25.57 -15.78
N THR A 192 9.63 26.23 -14.69
CA THR A 192 9.70 25.64 -13.35
C THR A 192 8.38 24.93 -13.04
N VAL A 193 8.38 23.61 -13.02
CA VAL A 193 7.23 22.82 -12.54
C VAL A 193 7.26 22.83 -11.01
N GLN A 194 6.29 23.48 -10.40
CA GLN A 194 6.09 23.48 -8.95
C GLN A 194 5.32 22.21 -8.58
N VAL A 195 6.02 21.16 -8.18
CA VAL A 195 5.40 19.97 -7.59
C VAL A 195 5.17 20.24 -6.11
N GLY A 196 3.95 20.65 -5.77
CA GLY A 196 3.54 21.01 -4.43
C GLY A 196 2.98 19.85 -3.62
N MET A 197 3.70 18.74 -3.48
CA MET A 197 3.33 17.72 -2.50
C MET A 197 4.17 17.87 -1.22
N ASN A 198 3.50 17.99 -0.08
CA ASN A 198 4.16 18.03 1.21
C ASN A 198 4.42 16.60 1.71
N PHE A 199 5.35 15.91 1.06
CA PHE A 199 5.72 14.53 1.40
C PHE A 199 6.14 14.35 2.88
N GLN A 200 6.75 15.37 3.48
CA GLN A 200 7.16 15.30 4.87
C GLN A 200 5.95 15.17 5.81
N LYS A 201 4.92 15.98 5.58
CA LYS A 201 3.67 15.95 6.37
C LYS A 201 2.93 14.62 6.17
N MET A 202 2.86 14.14 4.93
CA MET A 202 2.28 12.83 4.61
C MET A 202 2.98 11.71 5.37
N MET A 203 4.30 11.72 5.44
CA MET A 203 5.08 10.70 6.12
C MET A 203 4.97 10.75 7.64
N GLU A 204 4.90 11.97 8.21
CA GLU A 204 4.63 12.12 9.64
C GLU A 204 3.27 11.51 9.99
N ASN A 205 2.23 11.81 9.23
CA ASN A 205 0.90 11.26 9.44
C ASN A 205 0.87 9.73 9.30
N MET A 206 1.54 9.16 8.28
CA MET A 206 1.68 7.71 8.13
C MET A 206 2.39 7.06 9.33
N LYS A 207 3.46 7.69 9.83
CA LYS A 207 4.18 7.21 11.01
C LYS A 207 3.29 7.21 12.25
N TYR A 208 2.56 8.30 12.50
CA TYR A 208 1.63 8.39 13.63
C TYR A 208 0.50 7.37 13.49
N ALA A 209 -0.08 7.22 12.31
CA ALA A 209 -1.10 6.22 12.04
C ALA A 209 -0.61 4.80 12.34
N ALA A 210 0.60 4.45 11.93
CA ALA A 210 1.19 3.14 12.22
C ALA A 210 1.44 2.91 13.72
N MET A 211 1.86 3.95 14.46
CA MET A 211 2.09 3.88 15.90
C MET A 211 0.77 3.78 16.69
N GLU A 212 -0.23 4.57 16.35
CA GLU A 212 -1.56 4.55 16.97
C GLU A 212 -2.25 3.20 16.74
N ASN A 213 -2.15 2.65 15.54
CA ASN A 213 -2.73 1.35 15.20
C ASN A 213 -2.11 0.20 15.99
N ALA A 214 -0.85 0.31 16.41
CA ALA A 214 -0.23 -0.68 17.30
C ALA A 214 -0.96 -0.81 18.64
N GLN A 215 -1.71 0.19 19.06
CA GLN A 215 -2.50 0.17 20.31
C GLN A 215 -3.88 -0.50 20.14
N VAL A 216 -4.37 -0.63 18.90
CA VAL A 216 -5.67 -1.25 18.59
C VAL A 216 -5.64 -2.77 18.75
N PHE A 217 -4.46 -3.37 18.67
CA PHE A 217 -4.30 -4.81 18.74
C PHE A 217 -4.35 -5.32 20.18
N GLY A 218 -5.51 -5.87 20.59
CA GLY A 218 -5.67 -6.56 21.89
C GLY A 218 -4.91 -7.88 22.00
N THR A 219 -4.84 -8.49 23.16
CA THR A 219 -4.21 -9.81 23.38
C THR A 219 -5.20 -10.96 23.14
N PRO A 220 -4.76 -12.10 22.50
CA PRO A 220 -3.43 -12.38 21.96
C PRO A 220 -3.16 -11.59 20.67
N GLN A 221 -2.04 -10.92 20.67
CA GLN A 221 -1.66 -10.01 19.58
C GLN A 221 -1.22 -10.76 18.32
N PRO A 222 -1.69 -10.39 17.12
CA PRO A 222 -0.99 -10.75 15.91
C PRO A 222 0.43 -10.15 15.93
N LYS A 223 1.40 -10.84 15.34
CA LYS A 223 2.74 -10.27 15.20
C LYS A 223 2.66 -9.14 14.17
N ILE A 224 2.88 -7.91 14.63
CA ILE A 224 2.79 -6.70 13.82
C ILE A 224 4.14 -6.49 13.14
N PHE A 225 4.15 -6.39 11.82
CA PHE A 225 5.31 -6.00 11.05
C PHE A 225 5.05 -4.64 10.40
N VAL A 226 5.90 -3.67 10.68
CA VAL A 226 6.01 -2.47 9.85
C VAL A 226 6.93 -2.85 8.70
N SER A 227 6.38 -3.03 7.51
CA SER A 227 7.18 -3.36 6.33
C SER A 227 7.93 -2.12 5.85
N ALA A 228 9.15 -1.95 6.32
CA ALA A 228 10.11 -1.05 5.69
C ALA A 228 10.92 -1.85 4.68
N VAL A 229 10.57 -1.79 3.40
CA VAL A 229 11.43 -2.33 2.34
C VAL A 229 12.39 -1.23 1.93
N SER A 230 13.64 -1.38 2.32
CA SER A 230 14.74 -0.57 1.82
C SER A 230 15.32 -1.28 0.60
N TYR A 231 15.00 -0.81 -0.61
CA TYR A 231 15.74 -1.20 -1.81
C TYR A 231 17.11 -0.53 -1.80
N THR A 232 18.10 -1.20 -1.21
CA THR A 232 19.49 -0.70 -1.20
C THR A 232 20.32 -1.12 -2.41
N HIS A 233 19.73 -1.79 -3.40
CA HIS A 233 20.45 -2.21 -4.61
C HIS A 233 19.68 -1.84 -5.89
N LEU A 234 19.77 -0.57 -6.28
CA LEU A 234 19.71 -0.17 -7.67
C LEU A 234 21.16 -0.13 -8.19
N THR A 235 21.69 -1.26 -8.61
CA THR A 235 22.81 -1.29 -9.51
C THR A 235 22.28 -0.94 -10.89
N LEU A 236 22.50 0.30 -11.32
CA LEU A 236 22.39 0.64 -12.73
C LEU A 236 23.45 -0.15 -13.48
N PRO A 237 23.11 -0.85 -14.58
CA PRO A 237 24.13 -1.47 -15.42
C PRO A 237 25.02 -0.36 -16.01
N THR A 238 26.32 -0.56 -15.89
CA THR A 238 27.35 0.24 -16.53
C THR A 238 27.29 0.09 -18.04
#